data_3c6e7c737fd598d5c307f1cfcd4e87e7
#
_entry.id   3c6e7c737fd598d5c307f1cfcd4e87e7
#
_cell.length_a   1.000
_cell.length_b   1.000
_cell.length_c   1.000
_cell.angle_alpha   90.00
_cell.angle_beta   90.00
_cell.angle_gamma   90.00
#
_symmetry.space_group_name_H-M   'P 1'
#
loop_
_entity.id
_entity.type
_entity.pdbx_description
1 polymer ?
#
loop_
_entity_poly.entity_id
_entity_poly.type
_entity_poly.pdbx_seq_one_letter_code
_entity_poly.pdbx_strand_id
1 'polypeptide(L)'
;MVAGVGPRTMDDRWNKLLLGLASAALFALIALQYLCPGAGPECRAARLFGGGSAGDVYRAEDESAAWLGGRFQFSEPELGRRVGFRLRGGDVLVFLHIQKTGGSTFGRHLVRDLGLERPCACGPRAKRCACHRPGTNDTWLFSRFSTGWSCGLHADWTELTNCVPAIMEPRPRAPRNYYYITVLRDPVSRYLSEWRHVQRGATWKASLHVCDGRSPTQEELPSCYPGDDWSGCSLKEFMDCPYNLANNRQVRMLADLSLVGCYNLSFMPEEKRKIVLLNSAKSNLKRITFFGLTEFQRKTQYLFEKTFNLKFITSFTQFNSTRAAGVEIDEQTQKRVEELNFLDMELYDYAKDLFLQRYQYMRQKEHREARRKRQEQHKLLREKQTLFNQEAENSTADYVGLVERWR
;
A
#
# COMPACT_ATOMS: atom_id res chain seq x y z
N MET A 1 -12.11 6.74 92.56
CA MET A 1 -13.02 6.06 91.59
C MET A 1 -13.28 6.99 90.45
N VAL A 2 -12.57 6.86 89.39
CA VAL A 2 -12.93 7.52 88.14
C VAL A 2 -12.54 6.57 87.04
N ALA A 3 -13.50 6.04 86.32
CA ALA A 3 -13.32 5.16 85.20
C ALA A 3 -13.04 5.98 83.91
N GLY A 4 -11.89 5.74 83.30
CA GLY A 4 -11.54 6.31 82.06
C GLY A 4 -12.20 5.53 80.90
N VAL A 5 -13.00 6.24 80.09
CA VAL A 5 -13.53 5.72 78.77
C VAL A 5 -12.53 6.14 77.70
N GLY A 6 -11.93 5.13 77.03
CA GLY A 6 -11.01 5.40 75.95
C GLY A 6 -11.77 5.55 74.61
N PRO A 7 -11.33 6.42 73.73
CA PRO A 7 -11.90 6.56 72.39
C PRO A 7 -11.13 5.64 71.38
N ARG A 8 -11.70 4.52 71.01
CA ARG A 8 -11.18 3.66 69.93
C ARG A 8 -12.30 3.02 69.15
N THR A 9 -12.73 3.65 68.02
CA THR A 9 -13.46 2.92 66.98
C THR A 9 -13.45 3.61 65.60
N MET A 10 -12.93 4.84 65.48
CA MET A 10 -12.94 5.56 64.21
C MET A 10 -11.64 5.39 63.39
N ASP A 11 -10.48 5.26 64.08
CA ASP A 11 -9.16 5.11 63.42
C ASP A 11 -8.98 3.75 62.72
N ASP A 12 -9.55 2.68 63.28
CA ASP A 12 -9.37 1.31 62.75
C ASP A 12 -10.11 1.06 61.40
N ARG A 13 -11.20 1.76 61.19
CA ARG A 13 -11.93 1.70 59.91
C ARG A 13 -11.22 2.47 58.79
N TRP A 14 -10.67 3.63 59.10
CA TRP A 14 -9.90 4.42 58.15
C TRP A 14 -8.60 3.73 57.76
N ASN A 15 -7.88 3.13 58.70
CA ASN A 15 -6.67 2.36 58.44
C ASN A 15 -6.94 1.12 57.59
N LYS A 16 -8.04 0.42 57.79
CA LYS A 16 -8.46 -0.73 56.95
C LYS A 16 -8.86 -0.29 55.53
N LEU A 17 -9.50 0.87 55.40
CA LEU A 17 -9.90 1.43 54.12
C LEU A 17 -8.68 1.93 53.33
N LEU A 18 -7.72 2.58 53.99
CA LEU A 18 -6.45 3.00 53.40
C LEU A 18 -5.58 1.79 53.01
N LEU A 19 -5.54 0.74 53.82
CA LEU A 19 -4.82 -0.48 53.49
C LEU A 19 -5.47 -1.21 52.29
N GLY A 20 -6.79 -1.22 52.22
CA GLY A 20 -7.54 -1.76 51.07
C GLY A 20 -7.29 -1.01 49.77
N LEU A 21 -7.29 0.31 49.86
CA LEU A 21 -6.97 1.17 48.68
C LEU A 21 -5.51 1.05 48.24
N ALA A 22 -4.58 0.98 49.19
CA ALA A 22 -3.16 0.74 48.88
C ALA A 22 -2.91 -0.63 48.24
N SER A 23 -3.58 -1.66 48.75
CA SER A 23 -3.52 -3.00 48.16
C SER A 23 -4.12 -3.05 46.77
N ALA A 24 -5.27 -2.42 46.53
CA ALA A 24 -5.90 -2.32 45.21
C ALA A 24 -5.02 -1.53 44.22
N ALA A 25 -4.38 -0.44 44.65
CA ALA A 25 -3.44 0.30 43.84
C ALA A 25 -2.19 -0.52 43.48
N LEU A 26 -1.66 -1.29 44.44
CA LEU A 26 -0.51 -2.17 44.21
C LEU A 26 -0.87 -3.30 43.22
N PHE A 27 -2.03 -3.92 43.37
CA PHE A 27 -2.52 -4.92 42.43
C PHE A 27 -2.76 -4.33 41.01
N ALA A 28 -3.27 -3.10 40.94
CA ALA A 28 -3.43 -2.41 39.67
C ALA A 28 -2.06 -2.11 39.00
N LEU A 29 -1.04 -1.72 39.77
CA LEU A 29 0.31 -1.50 39.28
C LEU A 29 0.99 -2.80 38.82
N ILE A 30 0.83 -3.89 39.57
CA ILE A 30 1.35 -5.20 39.20
C ILE A 30 0.63 -5.72 37.96
N ALA A 31 -0.68 -5.59 37.89
CA ALA A 31 -1.45 -5.94 36.69
C ALA A 31 -1.03 -5.13 35.47
N LEU A 32 -0.75 -3.83 35.60
CA LEU A 32 -0.21 -2.96 34.56
C LEU A 32 1.18 -3.43 34.10
N GLN A 33 2.07 -3.85 35.00
CA GLN A 33 3.39 -4.38 34.64
C GLN A 33 3.32 -5.71 33.87
N TYR A 34 2.38 -6.61 34.27
CA TYR A 34 2.19 -7.88 33.56
C TYR A 34 1.44 -7.73 32.23
N LEU A 35 0.53 -6.76 32.13
CA LEU A 35 -0.24 -6.50 30.91
C LEU A 35 0.50 -5.57 29.93
N CYS A 36 1.47 -4.79 30.44
CA CYS A 36 2.25 -3.83 29.65
C CYS A 36 3.76 -3.92 29.97
N PRO A 37 4.46 -5.00 29.56
CA PRO A 37 5.90 -5.08 29.72
C PRO A 37 6.60 -4.16 28.70
N GLY A 38 7.05 -2.99 29.17
CA GLY A 38 7.77 -1.99 28.38
C GLY A 38 6.89 -0.80 27.95
N ALA A 39 7.50 0.40 28.00
CA ALA A 39 6.87 1.67 27.62
C ALA A 39 6.73 1.78 26.07
N GLY A 40 5.89 0.93 25.45
CA GLY A 40 5.58 0.96 24.04
C GLY A 40 4.08 1.15 23.79
N PRO A 41 3.67 1.62 22.59
CA PRO A 41 2.28 1.97 22.26
C PRO A 41 1.29 0.78 22.16
N GLU A 42 1.67 -0.42 22.60
CA GLU A 42 0.83 -1.63 22.53
C GLU A 42 0.51 -2.21 23.92
N CYS A 43 -0.11 -1.43 24.81
CA CYS A 43 -0.61 -1.95 26.07
C CYS A 43 -1.88 -2.77 25.90
N ARG A 44 -1.85 -4.07 26.26
CA ARG A 44 -3.00 -4.98 26.20
C ARG A 44 -4.19 -4.55 27.07
N ALA A 45 -3.98 -3.77 28.10
CA ALA A 45 -5.04 -3.25 28.98
C ALA A 45 -5.99 -2.29 28.25
N ALA A 46 -5.52 -1.54 27.26
CA ALA A 46 -6.36 -0.65 26.46
C ALA A 46 -7.41 -1.40 25.59
N ARG A 47 -7.21 -2.71 25.34
CA ARG A 47 -8.14 -3.55 24.59
C ARG A 47 -9.29 -4.13 25.44
N LEU A 48 -9.13 -4.15 26.77
CA LEU A 48 -10.15 -4.72 27.67
C LEU A 48 -11.23 -3.71 28.08
N PHE A 49 -10.93 -2.41 28.03
CA PHE A 49 -11.85 -1.34 28.44
C PHE A 49 -12.31 -0.45 27.29
N GLY A 50 -11.74 -0.57 26.11
CA GLY A 50 -12.18 0.11 24.92
C GLY A 50 -12.90 -0.88 24.00
N GLY A 51 -14.21 -0.82 23.91
CA GLY A 51 -14.99 -1.46 22.87
C GLY A 51 -14.64 -0.91 21.50
N GLY A 52 -13.38 -1.07 21.07
CA GLY A 52 -12.86 -0.69 19.79
C GLY A 52 -13.13 -1.78 18.78
N SER A 53 -14.02 -1.53 17.85
CA SER A 53 -14.17 -2.25 16.60
C SER A 53 -12.79 -2.58 16.01
N ALA A 54 -12.57 -3.83 15.58
CA ALA A 54 -11.33 -4.35 14.95
C ALA A 54 -10.93 -3.65 13.62
N GLY A 55 -11.29 -2.36 13.46
CA GLY A 55 -11.23 -1.60 12.20
C GLY A 55 -10.12 -0.58 12.05
N ASP A 56 -9.32 -0.27 13.06
CA ASP A 56 -8.47 0.92 12.97
C ASP A 56 -6.95 0.64 13.11
N VAL A 57 -6.46 -0.35 12.35
CA VAL A 57 -5.01 -0.64 12.19
C VAL A 57 -4.26 0.56 11.58
N TYR A 58 -4.97 1.50 10.95
CA TYR A 58 -4.42 2.65 10.21
C TYR A 58 -4.41 3.96 11.00
N ARG A 59 -4.97 4.00 12.23
CA ARG A 59 -5.15 5.23 13.02
C ARG A 59 -3.86 5.89 13.50
N ALA A 60 -2.85 5.09 13.84
CA ALA A 60 -1.60 5.60 14.39
C ALA A 60 -0.73 6.39 13.40
N GLU A 61 -0.93 6.18 12.08
CA GLU A 61 -0.20 6.91 11.03
C GLU A 61 -0.93 8.19 10.59
N ASP A 62 -2.19 8.37 10.99
CA ASP A 62 -2.99 9.55 10.60
C ASP A 62 -2.68 10.80 11.44
N GLU A 63 -2.16 10.63 12.66
CA GLU A 63 -1.91 11.75 13.59
C GLU A 63 -0.70 12.62 13.23
N SER A 64 0.20 12.15 12.38
CA SER A 64 1.40 12.91 11.99
C SER A 64 1.26 13.73 10.71
N ALA A 65 0.10 13.75 10.06
CA ALA A 65 -0.10 14.41 8.79
C ALA A 65 -1.32 15.33 8.79
N ALA A 66 -1.24 16.45 9.48
CA ALA A 66 -1.94 17.66 9.07
C ALA A 66 -1.32 18.14 7.74
N TRP A 67 -1.56 17.37 6.67
CA TRP A 67 -1.14 17.74 5.32
C TRP A 67 -2.14 18.75 4.77
N LEU A 68 -1.85 20.02 5.02
CA LEU A 68 -2.62 21.17 4.56
C LEU A 68 -2.16 21.54 3.15
N GLY A 69 -2.90 21.10 2.14
CA GLY A 69 -2.78 21.58 0.76
C GLY A 69 -1.79 20.80 -0.10
N GLY A 70 -2.28 20.01 -1.06
CA GLY A 70 -1.47 19.38 -2.10
C GLY A 70 -0.81 20.42 -3.02
N ARG A 71 0.41 20.13 -3.45
CA ARG A 71 1.09 20.91 -4.49
C ARG A 71 0.38 20.83 -5.84
N PHE A 72 -0.32 19.69 -6.06
CA PHE A 72 -1.07 19.43 -7.27
C PHE A 72 -2.56 19.28 -6.95
N GLN A 73 -3.41 19.72 -7.89
CA GLN A 73 -4.85 19.56 -7.78
C GLN A 73 -5.29 18.33 -8.59
N PHE A 74 -6.12 17.49 -7.95
CA PHE A 74 -6.68 16.30 -8.58
C PHE A 74 -8.20 16.31 -8.45
N SER A 75 -8.87 15.89 -9.51
CA SER A 75 -10.32 15.77 -9.52
C SER A 75 -10.81 14.56 -8.69
N GLU A 76 -12.05 14.60 -8.24
CA GLU A 76 -12.66 13.50 -7.48
C GLU A 76 -12.56 12.13 -8.16
N PRO A 77 -12.77 11.97 -9.49
CA PRO A 77 -12.56 10.69 -10.19
C PRO A 77 -11.12 10.20 -10.16
N GLU A 78 -10.12 11.10 -10.08
CA GLU A 78 -8.71 10.76 -9.99
C GLU A 78 -8.32 10.28 -8.58
N LEU A 79 -9.02 10.78 -7.55
CA LEU A 79 -8.80 10.41 -6.17
C LEU A 79 -9.57 9.14 -5.78
N GLY A 80 -10.80 9.00 -6.23
CA GLY A 80 -11.73 7.94 -5.82
C GLY A 80 -11.59 6.65 -6.61
N ARG A 81 -10.39 6.08 -6.73
CA ARG A 81 -10.15 4.83 -7.46
C ARG A 81 -10.77 3.62 -6.78
N ARG A 82 -11.92 3.17 -7.28
CA ARG A 82 -12.50 1.85 -6.98
C ARG A 82 -12.82 1.17 -8.29
N VAL A 83 -12.35 -0.06 -8.46
CA VAL A 83 -12.61 -0.86 -9.67
C VAL A 83 -13.39 -2.11 -9.29
N GLY A 84 -14.32 -2.49 -10.13
CA GLY A 84 -15.08 -3.72 -9.97
C GLY A 84 -14.27 -4.93 -10.44
N PHE A 85 -13.10 -5.18 -9.83
CA PHE A 85 -12.24 -6.30 -10.20
C PHE A 85 -12.95 -7.64 -9.96
N ARG A 86 -13.12 -8.40 -11.04
CA ARG A 86 -13.85 -9.68 -11.04
C ARG A 86 -12.89 -10.86 -11.17
N LEU A 87 -12.55 -11.46 -10.02
CA LEU A 87 -11.65 -12.61 -9.99
C LEU A 87 -12.19 -13.80 -10.81
N ARG A 88 -13.52 -14.03 -10.80
CA ARG A 88 -14.18 -15.07 -11.60
C ARG A 88 -14.40 -14.65 -13.07
N GLY A 89 -14.25 -13.38 -13.40
CA GLY A 89 -14.37 -12.82 -14.73
C GLY A 89 -13.07 -12.86 -15.52
N GLY A 90 -12.99 -12.03 -16.59
CA GLY A 90 -11.81 -11.91 -17.46
C GLY A 90 -10.73 -10.94 -16.96
N ASP A 91 -10.90 -10.29 -15.81
CA ASP A 91 -10.04 -9.21 -15.34
C ASP A 91 -8.65 -9.72 -14.95
N VAL A 92 -7.59 -8.97 -15.30
CA VAL A 92 -6.19 -9.32 -15.03
C VAL A 92 -5.49 -8.17 -14.32
N LEU A 93 -4.84 -8.47 -13.19
CA LEU A 93 -3.86 -7.57 -12.58
C LEU A 93 -2.53 -7.71 -13.30
N VAL A 94 -1.96 -6.60 -13.77
CA VAL A 94 -0.66 -6.54 -14.44
C VAL A 94 0.32 -5.76 -13.56
N PHE A 95 1.32 -6.45 -13.02
CA PHE A 95 2.30 -5.82 -12.14
C PHE A 95 3.52 -5.35 -12.93
N LEU A 96 3.58 -4.03 -13.21
CA LEU A 96 4.74 -3.34 -13.73
C LEU A 96 5.80 -3.26 -12.60
N HIS A 97 6.83 -4.09 -12.69
CA HIS A 97 7.82 -4.27 -11.63
C HIS A 97 9.06 -3.43 -11.89
N ILE A 98 9.06 -2.20 -11.38
CA ILE A 98 10.22 -1.31 -11.43
C ILE A 98 11.34 -1.83 -10.50
N GLN A 99 12.58 -1.74 -10.96
CA GLN A 99 13.75 -2.21 -10.21
C GLN A 99 13.95 -1.38 -8.93
N LYS A 100 14.17 -2.08 -7.82
CA LYS A 100 14.56 -1.52 -6.51
C LYS A 100 13.52 -0.65 -5.80
N THR A 101 12.26 -0.74 -6.21
CA THR A 101 11.13 -0.07 -5.55
C THR A 101 10.38 -0.94 -4.54
N GLY A 102 10.97 -2.03 -4.03
CA GLY A 102 10.27 -2.93 -3.11
C GLY A 102 9.30 -3.91 -3.80
N GLY A 103 9.20 -3.89 -5.12
CA GLY A 103 8.26 -4.70 -5.90
C GLY A 103 8.40 -6.21 -5.69
N SER A 104 9.57 -6.71 -5.28
CA SER A 104 9.72 -8.14 -4.92
C SER A 104 8.96 -8.50 -3.65
N THR A 105 8.92 -7.62 -2.65
CA THR A 105 8.16 -7.81 -1.40
C THR A 105 6.67 -7.70 -1.69
N PHE A 106 6.25 -6.64 -2.36
CA PHE A 106 4.85 -6.44 -2.75
C PHE A 106 4.32 -7.60 -3.61
N GLY A 107 5.09 -8.05 -4.61
CA GLY A 107 4.69 -9.18 -5.45
C GLY A 107 4.58 -10.53 -4.71
N ARG A 108 5.36 -10.73 -3.63
CA ARG A 108 5.17 -11.89 -2.73
C ARG A 108 3.87 -11.78 -1.93
N HIS A 109 3.53 -10.59 -1.43
CA HIS A 109 2.24 -10.36 -0.78
C HIS A 109 1.08 -10.65 -1.73
N LEU A 110 1.16 -10.24 -3.00
CA LEU A 110 0.12 -10.54 -3.99
C LEU A 110 -0.15 -12.02 -4.17
N VAL A 111 0.89 -12.87 -4.14
CA VAL A 111 0.72 -14.31 -4.41
C VAL A 111 0.55 -15.17 -3.15
N ARG A 112 0.91 -14.65 -1.96
CA ARG A 112 0.88 -15.46 -0.73
C ARG A 112 -0.12 -14.98 0.30
N ASP A 113 -0.37 -13.67 0.34
CA ASP A 113 -1.06 -13.05 1.47
C ASP A 113 -2.42 -12.44 1.09
N LEU A 114 -2.89 -12.59 -0.15
CA LEU A 114 -4.25 -12.22 -0.51
C LEU A 114 -5.25 -13.27 -0.03
N GLY A 115 -6.29 -12.83 0.68
CA GLY A 115 -7.41 -13.63 1.12
C GLY A 115 -8.37 -13.92 -0.05
N LEU A 116 -8.06 -14.93 -0.84
CA LEU A 116 -8.80 -15.31 -2.03
C LEU A 116 -9.56 -16.61 -1.81
N GLU A 117 -10.68 -16.79 -2.49
CA GLU A 117 -11.41 -18.05 -2.54
C GLU A 117 -10.52 -19.22 -3.02
N ARG A 118 -9.66 -18.96 -4.01
CA ARG A 118 -8.63 -19.85 -4.49
C ARG A 118 -7.28 -19.15 -4.39
N PRO A 119 -6.51 -19.38 -3.29
CA PRO A 119 -5.17 -18.82 -3.14
C PRO A 119 -4.23 -19.29 -4.24
N CYS A 120 -3.19 -18.50 -4.54
CA CYS A 120 -2.14 -18.95 -5.44
C CYS A 120 -1.38 -20.16 -4.84
N ALA A 121 -1.20 -21.20 -5.63
CA ALA A 121 -0.42 -22.37 -5.23
C ALA A 121 1.08 -22.10 -5.41
N CYS A 122 1.80 -21.88 -4.30
CA CYS A 122 3.23 -21.60 -4.27
C CYS A 122 4.01 -22.79 -3.72
N GLY A 123 4.72 -23.51 -4.56
CA GLY A 123 5.61 -24.60 -4.12
C GLY A 123 6.80 -24.10 -3.27
N PRO A 124 7.36 -24.93 -2.36
CA PRO A 124 8.40 -24.52 -1.41
C PRO A 124 9.66 -23.93 -2.06
N ARG A 125 10.03 -24.40 -3.25
CA ARG A 125 11.22 -23.93 -4.01
C ARG A 125 10.85 -23.29 -5.34
N ALA A 126 9.55 -23.13 -5.64
CA ALA A 126 9.11 -22.59 -6.91
C ALA A 126 9.35 -21.06 -6.96
N LYS A 127 9.94 -20.62 -8.07
CA LYS A 127 10.10 -19.18 -8.36
C LYS A 127 8.77 -18.51 -8.75
N ARG A 128 7.77 -19.30 -9.14
CA ARG A 128 6.45 -18.87 -9.58
C ARG A 128 5.36 -19.63 -8.84
N CYS A 129 4.22 -18.96 -8.63
CA CYS A 129 3.01 -19.53 -8.04
C CYS A 129 1.94 -19.67 -9.12
N ALA A 130 1.13 -20.70 -9.07
CA ALA A 130 -0.03 -20.85 -9.95
C ALA A 130 -1.20 -20.02 -9.39
N CYS A 131 -1.46 -18.87 -9.97
CA CYS A 131 -2.52 -17.92 -9.57
C CYS A 131 -3.75 -18.08 -10.46
N HIS A 132 -4.46 -19.20 -10.32
CA HIS A 132 -5.61 -19.52 -11.17
C HIS A 132 -6.90 -18.92 -10.62
N ARG A 133 -7.83 -18.60 -11.53
CA ARG A 133 -9.18 -18.19 -11.18
C ARG A 133 -9.97 -19.36 -10.56
N PRO A 134 -10.96 -19.10 -9.70
CA PRO A 134 -11.86 -20.14 -9.23
C PRO A 134 -12.51 -20.87 -10.40
N GLY A 135 -12.47 -22.22 -10.38
CA GLY A 135 -13.09 -23.08 -11.38
C GLY A 135 -12.37 -23.20 -12.72
N THR A 136 -11.23 -22.54 -12.93
CA THR A 136 -10.48 -22.60 -14.20
C THR A 136 -8.97 -22.71 -13.97
N ASN A 137 -8.21 -23.00 -15.03
CA ASN A 137 -6.74 -22.94 -15.02
C ASN A 137 -6.22 -21.62 -15.61
N ASP A 138 -7.10 -20.63 -15.78
CA ASP A 138 -6.75 -19.32 -16.31
C ASP A 138 -6.19 -18.41 -15.19
N THR A 139 -5.10 -17.68 -15.46
CA THR A 139 -4.48 -16.83 -14.46
C THR A 139 -5.14 -15.45 -14.40
N TRP A 140 -5.26 -14.90 -13.19
CA TRP A 140 -5.77 -13.55 -12.94
C TRP A 140 -4.66 -12.51 -12.70
N LEU A 141 -3.41 -12.98 -12.55
CA LEU A 141 -2.26 -12.13 -12.23
C LEU A 141 -1.18 -12.29 -13.28
N PHE A 142 -0.76 -11.19 -13.90
CA PHE A 142 0.43 -11.12 -14.73
C PHE A 142 1.57 -10.48 -13.93
N SER A 143 2.54 -11.29 -13.51
CA SER A 143 3.69 -10.85 -12.72
C SER A 143 4.84 -11.85 -12.82
N ARG A 144 6.05 -11.42 -12.44
CA ARG A 144 7.18 -12.36 -12.33
C ARG A 144 6.91 -13.55 -11.40
N PHE A 145 6.00 -13.40 -10.46
CA PHE A 145 5.67 -14.43 -9.46
C PHE A 145 4.55 -15.38 -9.91
N SER A 146 3.89 -15.09 -11.03
CA SER A 146 2.86 -15.96 -11.61
C SER A 146 3.22 -16.41 -13.04
N THR A 147 3.24 -15.49 -14.00
CA THR A 147 3.59 -15.76 -15.40
C THR A 147 5.10 -15.79 -15.68
N GLY A 148 5.92 -15.35 -14.71
CA GLY A 148 7.37 -15.16 -14.92
C GLY A 148 7.66 -13.87 -15.69
N TRP A 149 8.75 -13.88 -16.44
CA TRP A 149 9.20 -12.76 -17.25
C TRP A 149 8.77 -12.92 -18.71
N SER A 150 7.48 -13.20 -18.94
CA SER A 150 6.96 -13.53 -20.27
C SER A 150 7.08 -12.39 -21.28
N CYS A 151 7.12 -11.12 -20.85
CA CYS A 151 7.36 -9.95 -21.69
C CYS A 151 8.79 -9.39 -21.55
N GLY A 152 9.73 -10.16 -21.03
CA GLY A 152 11.10 -9.70 -20.74
C GLY A 152 11.34 -9.37 -19.28
N LEU A 153 12.63 -9.34 -18.90
CA LEU A 153 13.05 -9.02 -17.55
C LEU A 153 12.79 -7.53 -17.25
N HIS A 154 11.93 -7.26 -16.28
CA HIS A 154 11.53 -5.90 -15.91
C HIS A 154 11.04 -5.07 -17.11
N ALA A 155 10.10 -5.64 -17.88
CA ALA A 155 9.44 -4.95 -18.96
C ALA A 155 8.80 -3.64 -18.47
N ASP A 156 8.99 -2.56 -19.22
CA ASP A 156 8.44 -1.24 -18.94
C ASP A 156 6.99 -1.08 -19.43
N TRP A 157 6.44 0.12 -19.32
CA TRP A 157 5.08 0.43 -19.76
C TRP A 157 4.88 0.11 -21.23
N THR A 158 5.81 0.53 -22.11
CA THR A 158 5.74 0.34 -23.56
C THR A 158 5.75 -1.14 -23.91
N GLU A 159 6.65 -1.91 -23.29
CA GLU A 159 6.73 -3.36 -23.47
C GLU A 159 5.46 -4.07 -23.00
N LEU A 160 4.99 -3.76 -21.78
CA LEU A 160 3.85 -4.46 -21.16
C LEU A 160 2.54 -4.18 -21.89
N THR A 161 2.28 -2.94 -22.32
CA THR A 161 1.05 -2.59 -23.00
C THR A 161 0.90 -3.29 -24.36
N ASN A 162 2.02 -3.58 -25.01
CA ASN A 162 2.04 -4.32 -26.28
C ASN A 162 2.07 -5.85 -26.11
N CYS A 163 2.80 -6.34 -25.08
CA CYS A 163 3.04 -7.77 -24.91
C CYS A 163 1.93 -8.50 -24.12
N VAL A 164 1.41 -7.89 -23.04
CA VAL A 164 0.50 -8.58 -22.11
C VAL A 164 -0.77 -9.08 -22.80
N PRO A 165 -1.45 -8.31 -23.67
CA PRO A 165 -2.63 -8.83 -24.38
C PRO A 165 -2.30 -10.06 -25.22
N ALA A 166 -1.20 -10.07 -25.94
CA ALA A 166 -0.79 -11.19 -26.79
C ALA A 166 -0.51 -12.48 -25.97
N ILE A 167 0.06 -12.34 -24.75
CA ILE A 167 0.33 -13.47 -23.85
C ILE A 167 -0.95 -13.98 -23.19
N MET A 168 -1.84 -13.07 -22.77
CA MET A 168 -3.01 -13.40 -21.97
C MET A 168 -4.22 -13.81 -22.84
N GLU A 169 -4.24 -13.45 -24.10
CA GLU A 169 -5.32 -13.74 -25.07
C GLU A 169 -4.81 -14.52 -26.28
N PRO A 170 -4.20 -15.71 -26.11
CA PRO A 170 -3.64 -16.46 -27.24
C PRO A 170 -4.69 -17.03 -28.21
N ARG A 171 -5.99 -16.88 -27.92
CA ARG A 171 -7.12 -17.30 -28.76
C ARG A 171 -8.20 -16.23 -28.72
N PRO A 172 -9.06 -16.11 -29.77
CA PRO A 172 -10.20 -15.20 -29.78
C PRO A 172 -11.14 -15.52 -28.60
N ARG A 173 -11.15 -14.71 -27.58
CA ARG A 173 -12.04 -14.73 -26.42
C ARG A 173 -12.64 -13.34 -26.24
N ALA A 174 -13.61 -13.23 -25.34
CA ALA A 174 -14.10 -11.92 -24.94
C ALA A 174 -12.94 -11.03 -24.42
N PRO A 175 -12.91 -9.73 -24.78
CA PRO A 175 -11.87 -8.81 -24.35
C PRO A 175 -11.70 -8.83 -22.83
N ARG A 176 -10.46 -8.78 -22.37
CA ARG A 176 -10.11 -8.74 -20.94
C ARG A 176 -9.87 -7.30 -20.49
N ASN A 177 -10.15 -7.04 -19.22
CA ASN A 177 -9.75 -5.78 -18.58
C ASN A 177 -8.37 -5.97 -17.91
N TYR A 178 -7.42 -5.13 -18.28
CA TYR A 178 -6.08 -5.12 -17.72
C TYR A 178 -5.94 -3.98 -16.73
N TYR A 179 -5.71 -4.32 -15.46
CA TYR A 179 -5.51 -3.37 -14.37
C TYR A 179 -4.04 -3.31 -14.02
N TYR A 180 -3.35 -2.30 -14.54
CA TYR A 180 -1.93 -2.09 -14.26
C TYR A 180 -1.73 -1.57 -12.85
N ILE A 181 -0.74 -2.15 -12.17
CA ILE A 181 -0.32 -1.77 -10.82
C ILE A 181 1.20 -1.66 -10.75
N THR A 182 1.71 -0.80 -9.86
CA THR A 182 3.15 -0.63 -9.65
C THR A 182 3.47 -0.18 -8.22
N VAL A 183 4.75 -0.11 -7.89
CA VAL A 183 5.27 0.47 -6.65
C VAL A 183 6.41 1.41 -7.00
N LEU A 184 6.38 2.62 -6.45
CA LEU A 184 7.43 3.62 -6.56
C LEU A 184 8.21 3.72 -5.24
N ARG A 185 9.36 4.36 -5.32
CA ARG A 185 10.25 4.60 -4.19
C ARG A 185 10.93 5.95 -4.32
N ASP A 186 11.34 6.52 -3.19
CA ASP A 186 12.24 7.67 -3.15
C ASP A 186 13.41 7.47 -4.12
N PRO A 187 13.68 8.43 -5.06
CA PRO A 187 14.63 8.22 -6.15
C PRO A 187 16.06 8.02 -5.68
N VAL A 188 16.52 8.74 -4.66
CA VAL A 188 17.87 8.59 -4.11
C VAL A 188 18.03 7.21 -3.49
N SER A 189 17.11 6.80 -2.62
CA SER A 189 17.10 5.48 -1.98
C SER A 189 17.01 4.35 -3.00
N ARG A 190 16.23 4.53 -4.07
CA ARG A 190 16.11 3.58 -5.18
C ARG A 190 17.44 3.44 -5.92
N TYR A 191 18.07 4.58 -6.29
CA TYR A 191 19.30 4.63 -7.03
C TYR A 191 20.47 3.95 -6.28
N LEU A 192 20.66 4.32 -5.02
CA LEU A 192 21.66 3.68 -4.15
C LEU A 192 21.40 2.17 -3.95
N SER A 193 20.13 1.78 -3.84
CA SER A 193 19.76 0.37 -3.77
C SER A 193 20.08 -0.38 -5.06
N GLU A 194 19.99 0.25 -6.22
CA GLU A 194 20.36 -0.33 -7.50
C GLU A 194 21.89 -0.46 -7.64
N TRP A 195 22.63 0.61 -7.34
CA TRP A 195 24.09 0.53 -7.28
C TRP A 195 24.57 -0.62 -6.40
N ARG A 196 24.09 -0.71 -5.15
CA ARG A 196 24.43 -1.81 -4.23
C ARG A 196 24.07 -3.20 -4.80
N HIS A 197 23.07 -3.27 -5.65
CA HIS A 197 22.67 -4.54 -6.27
C HIS A 197 23.61 -4.92 -7.42
N VAL A 198 23.92 -3.96 -8.27
CA VAL A 198 24.86 -4.09 -9.38
C VAL A 198 26.28 -4.38 -8.88
N GLN A 199 26.74 -3.69 -7.83
CA GLN A 199 28.02 -3.91 -7.16
C GLN A 199 28.23 -5.38 -6.74
N ARG A 200 27.14 -6.13 -6.51
CA ARG A 200 27.19 -7.57 -6.18
C ARG A 200 26.96 -8.48 -7.38
N GLY A 201 27.19 -8.00 -8.58
CA GLY A 201 27.11 -8.77 -9.82
C GLY A 201 25.69 -8.92 -10.38
N ALA A 202 24.69 -8.19 -9.90
CA ALA A 202 23.38 -8.22 -10.54
C ALA A 202 23.41 -7.46 -11.85
N THR A 203 22.89 -8.07 -12.90
CA THR A 203 22.75 -7.44 -14.23
C THR A 203 21.31 -7.40 -14.69
N TRP A 204 21.05 -6.54 -15.67
CA TRP A 204 19.76 -6.45 -16.36
C TRP A 204 19.87 -6.87 -17.83
N LYS A 205 20.95 -7.63 -18.19
CA LYS A 205 21.24 -8.08 -19.57
C LYS A 205 20.09 -8.84 -20.24
N ALA A 206 19.24 -9.52 -19.45
CA ALA A 206 18.07 -10.22 -19.97
C ALA A 206 16.83 -9.32 -20.17
N SER A 207 16.95 -8.00 -19.94
CA SER A 207 15.91 -7.03 -20.32
C SER A 207 15.96 -6.84 -21.84
N LEU A 208 14.79 -6.90 -22.46
CA LEU A 208 14.68 -6.85 -23.93
C LEU A 208 14.60 -5.41 -24.43
N HIS A 209 14.03 -4.50 -23.63
CA HIS A 209 13.82 -3.09 -23.99
C HIS A 209 13.10 -2.92 -25.33
N VAL A 210 12.11 -3.79 -25.60
CA VAL A 210 11.36 -3.78 -26.87
C VAL A 210 10.52 -2.51 -26.98
N CYS A 211 10.78 -1.75 -28.04
CA CYS A 211 10.01 -0.57 -28.40
C CYS A 211 9.83 -0.53 -29.91
N ASP A 212 8.63 -0.20 -30.39
CA ASP A 212 8.27 -0.24 -31.80
C ASP A 212 8.63 -1.59 -32.49
N GLY A 213 8.38 -2.70 -31.77
CA GLY A 213 8.53 -4.07 -32.25
C GLY A 213 9.96 -4.61 -32.28
N ARG A 214 10.98 -3.86 -31.83
CA ARG A 214 12.38 -4.31 -31.78
C ARG A 214 13.09 -3.91 -30.49
N SER A 215 14.16 -4.62 -30.17
CA SER A 215 15.14 -4.20 -29.15
C SER A 215 16.08 -3.14 -29.71
N PRO A 216 16.63 -2.25 -28.85
CA PRO A 216 17.61 -1.25 -29.27
C PRO A 216 18.92 -1.93 -29.73
N THR A 217 19.62 -1.27 -30.65
CA THR A 217 20.97 -1.67 -31.05
C THR A 217 21.99 -1.30 -29.96
N GLN A 218 23.23 -1.82 -30.08
CA GLN A 218 24.31 -1.48 -29.16
C GLN A 218 24.70 0.00 -29.24
N GLU A 219 24.51 0.65 -30.38
CA GLU A 219 24.75 2.08 -30.57
C GLU A 219 23.64 2.93 -29.93
N GLU A 220 22.38 2.46 -29.95
CA GLU A 220 21.25 3.16 -29.33
C GLU A 220 21.29 3.02 -27.80
N LEU A 221 21.78 1.88 -27.29
CA LEU A 221 21.88 1.60 -25.84
C LEU A 221 23.21 0.91 -25.51
N PRO A 222 24.33 1.67 -25.44
CA PRO A 222 25.62 1.12 -25.07
C PRO A 222 25.63 0.57 -23.65
N SER A 223 26.45 -0.48 -23.42
CA SER A 223 26.66 -1.03 -22.08
C SER A 223 27.57 -0.12 -21.25
N CYS A 224 27.24 0.03 -19.97
CA CYS A 224 28.07 0.76 -19.01
C CYS A 224 29.28 -0.07 -18.53
N TYR A 225 29.35 -1.35 -18.82
CA TYR A 225 30.42 -2.24 -18.37
C TYR A 225 30.81 -3.21 -19.50
N PRO A 226 32.10 -3.43 -19.68
CA PRO A 226 32.60 -4.22 -20.80
C PRO A 226 32.51 -5.73 -20.60
N GLY A 227 32.36 -6.18 -19.35
CA GLY A 227 32.35 -7.60 -18.99
C GLY A 227 31.00 -8.23 -18.84
N ASP A 228 30.95 -9.36 -18.12
CA ASP A 228 29.68 -10.07 -17.87
C ASP A 228 28.79 -9.39 -16.85
N ASP A 229 29.37 -8.70 -15.88
CA ASP A 229 28.68 -7.92 -14.87
C ASP A 229 29.51 -6.69 -14.46
N TRP A 230 29.02 -5.95 -13.50
CA TRP A 230 29.67 -4.76 -12.96
C TRP A 230 30.00 -4.94 -11.47
N SER A 231 30.41 -6.15 -11.09
CA SER A 231 30.79 -6.48 -9.73
C SER A 231 31.91 -5.58 -9.24
N GLY A 232 31.78 -5.08 -8.02
CA GLY A 232 32.79 -4.22 -7.40
C GLY A 232 32.75 -2.76 -7.85
N CYS A 233 31.87 -2.35 -8.80
CA CYS A 233 31.84 -0.95 -9.26
C CYS A 233 31.64 0.01 -8.09
N SER A 234 32.43 1.09 -8.06
CA SER A 234 32.26 2.19 -7.13
C SER A 234 31.00 2.99 -7.47
N LEU A 235 30.49 3.76 -6.49
CA LEU A 235 29.34 4.65 -6.75
C LEU A 235 29.69 5.71 -7.82
N LYS A 236 30.95 6.16 -7.82
CA LYS A 236 31.43 7.14 -8.81
C LYS A 236 31.36 6.56 -10.23
N GLU A 237 31.89 5.38 -10.48
CA GLU A 237 31.82 4.71 -11.79
C GLU A 237 30.37 4.48 -12.22
N PHE A 238 29.48 4.08 -11.27
CA PHE A 238 28.07 3.89 -11.55
C PHE A 238 27.36 5.19 -11.95
N MET A 239 27.73 6.33 -11.35
CA MET A 239 27.21 7.66 -11.70
C MET A 239 27.81 8.20 -13.00
N ASP A 240 29.06 7.86 -13.32
CA ASP A 240 29.80 8.43 -14.47
C ASP A 240 29.37 7.85 -15.81
N CYS A 241 28.70 6.69 -15.84
CA CYS A 241 28.21 6.12 -17.10
C CYS A 241 27.00 6.90 -17.63
N PRO A 242 27.10 7.56 -18.81
CA PRO A 242 26.02 8.34 -19.37
C PRO A 242 24.82 7.50 -19.85
N TYR A 243 25.03 6.24 -20.15
CA TYR A 243 24.00 5.30 -20.62
C TYR A 243 23.38 4.48 -19.49
N ASN A 244 23.66 4.84 -18.23
CA ASN A 244 23.16 4.10 -17.08
C ASN A 244 21.63 4.24 -16.97
N LEU A 245 20.93 3.17 -17.30
CA LEU A 245 19.47 3.12 -17.19
C LEU A 245 18.93 3.21 -15.75
N ALA A 246 19.82 3.24 -14.75
CA ALA A 246 19.43 3.57 -13.38
C ALA A 246 19.01 5.04 -13.24
N ASN A 247 19.54 5.92 -14.09
CA ASN A 247 19.17 7.33 -14.15
C ASN A 247 17.72 7.47 -14.61
N ASN A 248 16.92 8.24 -13.88
CA ASN A 248 15.51 8.49 -14.18
C ASN A 248 14.71 7.20 -14.50
N ARG A 249 15.03 6.11 -13.79
CA ARG A 249 14.46 4.79 -14.09
C ARG A 249 12.94 4.74 -13.95
N GLN A 250 12.38 5.38 -12.94
CA GLN A 250 10.94 5.30 -12.69
C GLN A 250 10.16 6.02 -13.79
N VAL A 251 10.63 7.17 -14.23
CA VAL A 251 10.06 7.89 -15.38
C VAL A 251 10.15 7.02 -16.63
N ARG A 252 11.33 6.48 -16.94
CA ARG A 252 11.53 5.64 -18.14
C ARG A 252 10.62 4.40 -18.12
N MET A 253 10.48 3.75 -16.97
CA MET A 253 9.65 2.55 -16.82
C MET A 253 8.14 2.83 -16.92
N LEU A 254 7.72 4.06 -16.65
CA LEU A 254 6.30 4.45 -16.68
C LEU A 254 5.90 5.21 -17.95
N ALA A 255 6.85 5.83 -18.64
CA ALA A 255 6.58 6.55 -19.88
C ALA A 255 6.31 5.60 -21.05
N ASP A 256 5.58 6.09 -22.04
CA ASP A 256 5.53 5.48 -23.37
C ASP A 256 6.74 5.96 -24.15
N LEU A 257 7.71 5.06 -24.35
CA LEU A 257 8.97 5.36 -25.02
C LEU A 257 8.83 5.59 -26.52
N SER A 258 7.75 5.11 -27.13
CA SER A 258 7.50 5.34 -28.56
C SER A 258 7.33 6.83 -28.88
N LEU A 259 6.79 7.61 -27.92
CA LEU A 259 6.61 9.07 -28.07
C LEU A 259 7.93 9.84 -28.26
N VAL A 260 9.05 9.25 -27.89
CA VAL A 260 10.37 9.87 -27.95
C VAL A 260 11.32 9.11 -28.89
N GLY A 261 10.82 8.26 -29.77
CA GLY A 261 11.65 7.44 -30.67
C GLY A 261 12.45 6.36 -29.97
N CYS A 262 11.86 5.78 -28.91
CA CYS A 262 12.44 4.67 -28.15
C CYS A 262 13.80 5.03 -27.52
N TYR A 263 14.87 4.31 -27.87
CA TYR A 263 16.23 4.54 -27.39
C TYR A 263 17.08 5.36 -28.34
N ASN A 264 16.54 5.78 -29.50
CA ASN A 264 17.23 6.66 -30.43
C ASN A 264 17.28 8.11 -29.89
N LEU A 265 18.42 8.51 -29.38
CA LEU A 265 18.63 9.86 -28.81
C LEU A 265 18.62 10.97 -29.87
N SER A 266 18.85 10.64 -31.16
CA SER A 266 18.80 11.60 -32.27
C SER A 266 17.40 11.94 -32.73
N PHE A 267 16.36 11.23 -32.26
CA PHE A 267 14.97 11.42 -32.68
C PHE A 267 14.43 12.82 -32.33
N MET A 268 14.86 13.38 -31.19
CA MET A 268 14.47 14.72 -30.78
C MET A 268 15.51 15.35 -29.84
N PRO A 269 15.52 16.69 -29.66
CA PRO A 269 16.37 17.36 -28.69
C PRO A 269 16.14 16.83 -27.26
N GLU A 270 17.22 16.71 -26.50
CA GLU A 270 17.20 16.10 -25.15
C GLU A 270 16.20 16.80 -24.20
N GLU A 271 16.16 18.13 -24.20
CA GLU A 271 15.25 18.89 -23.33
C GLU A 271 13.78 18.60 -23.66
N LYS A 272 13.43 18.49 -24.94
CA LYS A 272 12.09 18.12 -25.36
C LYS A 272 11.79 16.67 -24.94
N ARG A 273 12.75 15.76 -25.10
CA ARG A 273 12.65 14.37 -24.71
C ARG A 273 12.35 14.23 -23.21
N LYS A 274 13.04 14.95 -22.35
CA LYS A 274 12.83 14.99 -20.89
C LYS A 274 11.39 15.38 -20.56
N ILE A 275 10.89 16.46 -21.17
CA ILE A 275 9.51 16.95 -20.95
C ILE A 275 8.47 15.91 -21.39
N VAL A 276 8.64 15.32 -22.57
CA VAL A 276 7.70 14.32 -23.10
C VAL A 276 7.67 13.07 -22.21
N LEU A 277 8.84 12.57 -21.81
CA LEU A 277 8.94 11.39 -20.93
C LEU A 277 8.26 11.64 -19.56
N LEU A 278 8.54 12.78 -18.92
CA LEU A 278 7.97 13.12 -17.63
C LEU A 278 6.44 13.26 -17.71
N ASN A 279 5.93 13.94 -18.73
CA ASN A 279 4.49 14.12 -18.92
C ASN A 279 3.80 12.79 -19.24
N SER A 280 4.42 11.95 -20.05
CA SER A 280 3.92 10.59 -20.33
C SER A 280 3.87 9.75 -19.06
N ALA A 281 4.95 9.73 -18.26
CA ALA A 281 5.02 9.01 -16.99
C ALA A 281 3.95 9.49 -15.99
N LYS A 282 3.79 10.81 -15.81
CA LYS A 282 2.74 11.41 -14.95
C LYS A 282 1.33 11.01 -15.44
N SER A 283 1.08 11.08 -16.76
CA SER A 283 -0.20 10.69 -17.37
C SER A 283 -0.49 9.21 -17.17
N ASN A 284 0.49 8.34 -17.39
CA ASN A 284 0.34 6.90 -17.19
C ASN A 284 0.15 6.56 -15.72
N LEU A 285 0.92 7.17 -14.81
CA LEU A 285 0.77 6.98 -13.37
C LEU A 285 -0.63 7.38 -12.88
N LYS A 286 -1.17 8.47 -13.40
CA LYS A 286 -2.52 8.93 -13.11
C LYS A 286 -3.58 7.93 -13.57
N ARG A 287 -3.37 7.27 -14.72
CA ARG A 287 -4.26 6.27 -15.31
C ARG A 287 -4.07 4.86 -14.76
N ILE A 288 -2.86 4.52 -14.28
CA ILE A 288 -2.60 3.24 -13.59
C ILE A 288 -3.63 3.05 -12.47
N THR A 289 -4.18 1.84 -12.40
CA THR A 289 -5.28 1.52 -11.48
C THR A 289 -4.86 1.69 -10.03
N PHE A 290 -3.64 1.25 -9.71
CA PHE A 290 -3.08 1.38 -8.38
C PHE A 290 -1.56 1.54 -8.45
N PHE A 291 -1.03 2.41 -7.62
CA PHE A 291 0.39 2.41 -7.30
C PHE A 291 0.59 2.56 -5.79
N GLY A 292 1.63 1.93 -5.28
CA GLY A 292 2.07 2.04 -3.90
C GLY A 292 3.36 2.84 -3.78
N LEU A 293 3.67 3.30 -2.57
CA LEU A 293 4.95 3.91 -2.22
C LEU A 293 5.65 3.07 -1.17
N THR A 294 6.93 2.79 -1.39
CA THR A 294 7.76 1.95 -0.49
C THR A 294 7.85 2.54 0.92
N GLU A 295 7.84 3.86 1.03
CA GLU A 295 7.93 4.62 2.28
C GLU A 295 6.62 4.59 3.09
N PHE A 296 5.51 4.14 2.50
CA PHE A 296 4.18 4.16 3.12
C PHE A 296 3.47 2.80 3.01
N GLN A 297 4.07 1.74 3.58
CA GLN A 297 3.61 0.35 3.40
C GLN A 297 2.15 0.13 3.86
N ARG A 298 1.75 0.68 5.00
CA ARG A 298 0.38 0.55 5.52
C ARG A 298 -0.64 1.28 4.64
N LYS A 299 -0.31 2.52 4.21
CA LYS A 299 -1.17 3.29 3.31
C LYS A 299 -1.25 2.62 1.93
N THR A 300 -0.15 2.02 1.45
CA THR A 300 -0.09 1.21 0.23
C THR A 300 -1.03 0.01 0.31
N GLN A 301 -0.99 -0.76 1.39
CA GLN A 301 -1.92 -1.86 1.63
C GLN A 301 -3.37 -1.39 1.63
N TYR A 302 -3.67 -0.35 2.42
CA TYR A 302 -5.03 0.20 2.53
C TYR A 302 -5.59 0.62 1.17
N LEU A 303 -4.83 1.40 0.39
CA LEU A 303 -5.28 1.85 -0.93
C LEU A 303 -5.49 0.69 -1.91
N PHE A 304 -4.63 -0.33 -1.90
CA PHE A 304 -4.82 -1.53 -2.71
C PHE A 304 -6.13 -2.23 -2.35
N GLU A 305 -6.35 -2.48 -1.07
CA GLU A 305 -7.55 -3.16 -0.58
C GLU A 305 -8.83 -2.41 -0.93
N LYS A 306 -8.81 -1.08 -0.83
CA LYS A 306 -9.97 -0.24 -1.19
C LYS A 306 -10.19 -0.12 -2.70
N THR A 307 -9.11 -0.14 -3.49
CA THR A 307 -9.20 -0.05 -4.95
C THR A 307 -9.81 -1.31 -5.56
N PHE A 308 -9.36 -2.49 -5.11
CA PHE A 308 -9.75 -3.78 -5.71
C PHE A 308 -10.81 -4.54 -4.92
N ASN A 309 -11.18 -4.09 -3.74
CA ASN A 309 -12.02 -4.83 -2.78
C ASN A 309 -11.44 -6.23 -2.45
N LEU A 310 -10.11 -6.33 -2.43
CA LEU A 310 -9.34 -7.50 -2.00
C LEU A 310 -8.69 -7.18 -0.66
N LYS A 311 -8.46 -8.20 0.18
CA LYS A 311 -7.83 -8.01 1.49
C LYS A 311 -6.58 -8.86 1.61
N PHE A 312 -5.53 -8.30 2.21
CA PHE A 312 -4.37 -9.07 2.62
C PHE A 312 -4.61 -9.72 3.99
N ILE A 313 -4.15 -10.96 4.12
CA ILE A 313 -4.26 -11.73 5.37
C ILE A 313 -3.35 -11.12 6.44
N THR A 314 -2.16 -10.66 6.04
CA THR A 314 -1.17 -10.08 6.93
C THR A 314 -0.98 -8.59 6.63
N SER A 315 -0.65 -7.85 7.68
CA SER A 315 -0.33 -6.43 7.56
C SER A 315 1.07 -6.22 6.99
N PHE A 316 1.22 -5.27 6.07
CA PHE A 316 2.53 -4.88 5.55
C PHE A 316 3.38 -4.24 6.66
N THR A 317 4.64 -4.63 6.72
CA THR A 317 5.60 -4.09 7.68
C THR A 317 6.41 -2.98 7.03
N GLN A 318 6.46 -1.82 7.70
CA GLN A 318 7.39 -0.77 7.35
C GLN A 318 8.76 -1.10 7.93
N PHE A 319 9.74 -1.31 7.08
CA PHE A 319 11.13 -1.53 7.51
C PHE A 319 11.87 -0.19 7.52
N ASN A 320 12.32 0.24 8.69
CA ASN A 320 13.08 1.48 8.85
C ASN A 320 14.54 1.32 8.35
N SER A 321 15.07 0.10 8.36
CA SER A 321 16.40 -0.19 7.83
C SER A 321 16.31 -0.94 6.50
N THR A 322 16.74 -0.29 5.42
CA THR A 322 16.93 -0.94 4.12
C THR A 322 18.42 -1.13 3.85
N ARG A 323 18.77 -2.02 2.93
CA ARG A 323 20.18 -2.19 2.52
C ARG A 323 20.80 -0.92 1.94
N ALA A 324 19.98 0.03 1.51
CA ALA A 324 20.41 1.36 1.06
C ALA A 324 20.52 2.37 2.20
N ALA A 325 19.81 2.18 3.31
CA ALA A 325 19.89 3.08 4.47
C ALA A 325 21.26 3.07 5.18
N GLY A 326 22.07 2.04 4.96
CA GLY A 326 23.44 1.96 5.44
C GLY A 326 24.50 2.51 4.46
N VAL A 327 24.08 3.24 3.41
CA VAL A 327 24.97 3.95 2.50
C VAL A 327 25.05 5.39 2.96
N GLU A 328 26.13 5.71 3.68
CA GLU A 328 26.47 7.10 3.97
C GLU A 328 27.04 7.73 2.71
N ILE A 329 26.50 8.83 2.29
CA ILE A 329 26.99 9.67 1.18
C ILE A 329 27.09 11.10 1.67
N ASP A 330 28.08 11.81 1.17
CA ASP A 330 28.22 13.23 1.42
C ASP A 330 27.18 14.05 0.61
N GLU A 331 27.02 15.30 0.98
CA GLU A 331 26.05 16.22 0.36
C GLU A 331 26.29 16.39 -1.14
N GLN A 332 27.56 16.44 -1.58
CA GLN A 332 27.92 16.59 -2.99
C GLN A 332 27.50 15.35 -3.79
N THR A 333 27.73 14.17 -3.27
CA THR A 333 27.31 12.91 -3.87
C THR A 333 25.78 12.80 -3.91
N GLN A 334 25.09 13.20 -2.83
CA GLN A 334 23.63 13.24 -2.81
C GLN A 334 23.08 14.13 -3.91
N LYS A 335 23.56 15.37 -3.98
CA LYS A 335 23.15 16.33 -5.01
C LYS A 335 23.37 15.79 -6.41
N ARG A 336 24.50 15.14 -6.67
CA ARG A 336 24.77 14.51 -7.97
C ARG A 336 23.78 13.36 -8.27
N VAL A 337 23.43 12.53 -7.29
CA VAL A 337 22.41 11.49 -7.49
C VAL A 337 21.05 12.10 -7.79
N GLU A 338 20.67 13.19 -7.13
CA GLU A 338 19.44 13.93 -7.40
C GLU A 338 19.43 14.52 -8.83
N GLU A 339 20.53 15.11 -9.27
CA GLU A 339 20.71 15.65 -10.64
C GLU A 339 20.56 14.54 -11.70
N LEU A 340 21.16 13.37 -11.49
CA LEU A 340 21.02 12.21 -12.38
C LEU A 340 19.61 11.62 -12.40
N ASN A 341 18.81 11.90 -11.38
CA ASN A 341 17.45 11.39 -11.23
C ASN A 341 16.41 12.53 -11.15
N PHE A 342 16.69 13.69 -11.72
CA PHE A 342 15.83 14.87 -11.55
C PHE A 342 14.39 14.65 -12.06
N LEU A 343 14.20 13.88 -13.15
CA LEU A 343 12.86 13.53 -13.63
C LEU A 343 12.15 12.58 -12.66
N ASP A 344 12.88 11.64 -12.06
CA ASP A 344 12.33 10.76 -11.03
C ASP A 344 11.97 11.54 -9.76
N MET A 345 12.75 12.58 -9.38
CA MET A 345 12.41 13.47 -8.26
C MET A 345 11.07 14.18 -8.52
N GLU A 346 10.89 14.78 -9.69
CA GLU A 346 9.64 15.44 -10.05
C GLU A 346 8.45 14.46 -10.17
N LEU A 347 8.68 13.28 -10.71
CA LEU A 347 7.65 12.24 -10.78
C LEU A 347 7.27 11.76 -9.39
N TYR A 348 8.25 11.58 -8.50
CA TYR A 348 8.01 11.09 -7.14
C TYR A 348 7.25 12.11 -6.28
N ASP A 349 7.57 13.39 -6.40
CA ASP A 349 6.82 14.48 -5.75
C ASP A 349 5.35 14.47 -6.19
N TYR A 350 5.12 14.38 -7.50
CA TYR A 350 3.78 14.25 -8.06
C TYR A 350 3.06 12.99 -7.56
N ALA A 351 3.76 11.85 -7.56
CA ALA A 351 3.23 10.58 -7.12
C ALA A 351 2.88 10.59 -5.63
N LYS A 352 3.75 11.13 -4.80
CA LYS A 352 3.56 11.23 -3.35
C LYS A 352 2.33 12.09 -3.03
N ASP A 353 2.19 13.21 -3.72
CA ASP A 353 1.04 14.09 -3.55
C ASP A 353 -0.28 13.40 -3.96
N LEU A 354 -0.34 12.80 -5.14
CA LEU A 354 -1.50 12.05 -5.62
C LEU A 354 -1.84 10.88 -4.68
N PHE A 355 -0.83 10.15 -4.20
CA PHE A 355 -1.01 9.01 -3.31
C PHE A 355 -1.60 9.42 -1.96
N LEU A 356 -1.08 10.48 -1.34
CA LEU A 356 -1.55 10.97 -0.06
C LEU A 356 -2.97 11.56 -0.17
N GLN A 357 -3.26 12.30 -1.24
CA GLN A 357 -4.61 12.81 -1.50
C GLN A 357 -5.61 11.67 -1.74
N ARG A 358 -5.25 10.62 -2.49
CA ARG A 358 -6.07 9.40 -2.65
C ARG A 358 -6.35 8.74 -1.30
N TYR A 359 -5.33 8.61 -0.46
CA TYR A 359 -5.49 8.01 0.87
C TYR A 359 -6.46 8.81 1.73
N GLN A 360 -6.28 10.12 1.85
CA GLN A 360 -7.15 11.00 2.62
C GLN A 360 -8.58 11.00 2.09
N TYR A 361 -8.77 11.12 0.77
CA TYR A 361 -10.08 11.07 0.14
C TYR A 361 -10.83 9.77 0.47
N MET A 362 -10.16 8.63 0.33
CA MET A 362 -10.75 7.32 0.62
C MET A 362 -11.10 7.16 2.11
N ARG A 363 -10.24 7.64 3.02
CA ARG A 363 -10.52 7.65 4.47
C ARG A 363 -11.72 8.53 4.81
N GLN A 364 -11.78 9.75 4.29
CA GLN A 364 -12.90 10.66 4.49
C GLN A 364 -14.23 10.08 3.94
N LYS A 365 -14.19 9.44 2.78
CA LYS A 365 -15.33 8.77 2.19
C LYS A 365 -15.82 7.62 3.09
N GLU A 366 -14.93 6.80 3.59
CA GLU A 366 -15.23 5.70 4.52
C GLU A 366 -15.86 6.22 5.83
N HIS A 367 -15.32 7.29 6.41
CA HIS A 367 -15.88 7.90 7.61
C HIS A 367 -17.30 8.46 7.36
N ARG A 368 -17.52 9.12 6.22
CA ARG A 368 -18.85 9.62 5.83
C ARG A 368 -19.84 8.47 5.65
N GLU A 369 -19.46 7.40 4.97
CA GLU A 369 -20.29 6.21 4.77
C GLU A 369 -20.63 5.52 6.11
N ALA A 370 -19.65 5.37 6.99
CA ALA A 370 -19.84 4.78 8.32
C ALA A 370 -20.79 5.63 9.20
N ARG A 371 -20.63 6.97 9.16
CA ARG A 371 -21.52 7.90 9.88
C ARG A 371 -22.96 7.79 9.37
N ARG A 372 -23.16 7.75 8.06
CA ARG A 372 -24.49 7.58 7.45
C ARG A 372 -25.14 6.27 7.89
N LYS A 373 -24.40 5.15 7.82
CA LYS A 373 -24.91 3.84 8.26
C LYS A 373 -25.32 3.85 9.74
N ARG A 374 -24.53 4.47 10.62
CA ARG A 374 -24.89 4.61 12.05
C ARG A 374 -26.18 5.43 12.22
N GLN A 375 -26.32 6.53 11.49
CA GLN A 375 -27.54 7.36 11.54
C GLN A 375 -28.77 6.59 11.08
N GLU A 376 -28.67 5.83 9.99
CA GLU A 376 -29.75 4.96 9.48
C GLU A 376 -30.11 3.87 10.51
N GLN A 377 -29.13 3.22 11.12
CA GLN A 377 -29.38 2.24 12.19
C GLN A 377 -30.08 2.85 13.40
N HIS A 378 -29.65 4.03 13.85
CA HIS A 378 -30.30 4.74 14.95
C HIS A 378 -31.74 5.12 14.61
N LYS A 379 -32.01 5.53 13.38
CA LYS A 379 -33.38 5.84 12.92
C LYS A 379 -34.26 4.59 12.98
N LEU A 380 -33.81 3.48 12.42
CA LEU A 380 -34.53 2.20 12.44
C LEU A 380 -34.82 1.69 13.87
N LEU A 381 -33.82 1.86 14.78
CA LEU A 381 -34.02 1.47 16.18
C LEU A 381 -35.10 2.33 16.87
N ARG A 382 -35.11 3.65 16.63
CA ARG A 382 -36.12 4.55 17.16
C ARG A 382 -37.52 4.20 16.61
N GLU A 383 -37.63 3.95 15.32
CA GLU A 383 -38.91 3.54 14.69
C GLU A 383 -39.43 2.22 15.30
N LYS A 384 -38.55 1.23 15.49
CA LYS A 384 -38.95 -0.02 16.17
C LYS A 384 -39.40 0.20 17.61
N GLN A 385 -38.72 1.08 18.34
CA GLN A 385 -39.07 1.38 19.74
C GLN A 385 -40.41 2.13 19.84
N THR A 386 -40.69 3.03 18.89
CA THR A 386 -41.96 3.70 18.81
C THR A 386 -43.10 2.73 18.52
N LEU A 387 -42.92 1.81 17.56
CA LEU A 387 -43.89 0.76 17.26
C LEU A 387 -44.17 -0.15 18.47
N PHE A 388 -43.10 -0.60 19.14
CA PHE A 388 -43.24 -1.43 20.35
C PHE A 388 -44.02 -0.70 21.47
N ASN A 389 -43.75 0.60 21.69
CA ASN A 389 -44.46 1.37 22.69
C ASN A 389 -45.95 1.56 22.32
N GLN A 390 -46.26 1.77 21.03
CA GLN A 390 -47.64 1.84 20.55
C GLN A 390 -48.39 0.52 20.72
N GLU A 391 -47.76 -0.60 20.45
CA GLU A 391 -48.33 -1.94 20.67
C GLU A 391 -48.54 -2.21 22.17
N ALA A 392 -47.62 -1.79 23.03
CA ALA A 392 -47.78 -1.90 24.47
C ALA A 392 -48.90 -1.03 25.03
N GLU A 393 -49.06 0.23 24.53
CA GLU A 393 -50.18 1.12 24.90
C GLU A 393 -51.50 0.56 24.44
N ASN A 394 -51.59 0.04 23.21
CA ASN A 394 -52.84 -0.57 22.70
C ASN A 394 -53.22 -1.83 23.50
N SER A 395 -52.24 -2.68 23.89
CA SER A 395 -52.52 -3.87 24.69
C SER A 395 -52.96 -3.56 26.10
N THR A 396 -52.47 -2.46 26.72
CA THR A 396 -52.93 -1.99 28.03
C THR A 396 -54.33 -1.37 27.95
N ALA A 397 -54.65 -0.64 26.87
CA ALA A 397 -56.00 -0.09 26.65
C ALA A 397 -57.06 -1.22 26.48
N ASP A 398 -56.73 -2.26 25.72
CA ASP A 398 -57.60 -3.46 25.57
C ASP A 398 -57.81 -4.20 26.88
N TYR A 399 -56.79 -4.30 27.73
CA TYR A 399 -56.89 -4.95 29.05
C TYR A 399 -57.79 -4.13 30.00
N VAL A 400 -57.65 -2.81 30.04
CA VAL A 400 -58.52 -1.92 30.86
C VAL A 400 -59.95 -2.00 30.38
N GLY A 401 -60.20 -1.96 29.06
CA GLY A 401 -61.53 -2.09 28.49
C GLY A 401 -62.24 -3.44 28.79
N LEU A 402 -61.47 -4.51 28.91
CA LEU A 402 -61.96 -5.84 29.33
C LEU A 402 -62.35 -5.87 30.82
N VAL A 403 -61.56 -5.24 31.70
CA VAL A 403 -61.85 -5.22 33.16
C VAL A 403 -63.09 -4.34 33.47
N GLU A 404 -63.30 -3.23 32.75
CA GLU A 404 -64.48 -2.39 32.92
C GLU A 404 -65.77 -3.10 32.42
N ARG A 405 -65.71 -4.04 31.51
CA ARG A 405 -66.87 -4.77 30.99
C ARG A 405 -67.36 -5.89 31.95
N TRP A 406 -66.60 -6.20 32.98
CA TRP A 406 -66.92 -7.20 34.00
C TRP A 406 -67.34 -6.61 35.36
N ARG A 407 -67.54 -5.30 35.45
CA ARG A 407 -68.17 -4.62 36.55
C ARG A 407 -69.57 -4.20 36.13
#